data_4274ab821ff2171c4903aff6abfb740c
#
_entry.id   4274ab821ff2171c4903aff6abfb740c
#
_cell.length_a   1.000
_cell.length_b   1.000
_cell.length_c   1.000
_cell.angle_alpha   90.00
_cell.angle_beta   90.00
_cell.angle_gamma   90.00
#
_symmetry.space_group_name_H-M   'P 1'
#
loop_
_entity.id
_entity.type
_entity.pdbx_description
1 polymer ?
#
loop_
_entity_poly.entity_id
_entity_poly.type
_entity_poly.pdbx_seq_one_letter_code
_entity_poly.pdbx_strand_id
1 'polypeptide(L)'
;KIGMKVPGIIYINEEILKYMEGDSSFEQVANVATLPGIELASIAMPDIHWGYGFPIGGVAAFDIDYGVIVPGGIGYDINCGVRLINSNLRKEEVLKVRDKLSTELFNNIPVGVGTKGKIKLTEKNFKELICRGAEYMVDAGFGIKEDLNFIEENGRLKDASFEYVGAKAIERGLPEVGTLGAGNHFLEVQEVSEIYDEQLASKFKLREGYITILI
;
A
#
# COMPACT_ATOMS: atom_id res chain seq x y z
N LYS A 1 -26.58 -7.89 0.99
CA LYS A 1 -26.61 -9.29 1.44
C LYS A 1 -27.42 -9.40 2.73
N ILE A 2 -28.14 -10.51 2.91
CA ILE A 2 -28.87 -10.76 4.17
C ILE A 2 -27.85 -10.87 5.32
N GLY A 3 -28.16 -10.26 6.46
CA GLY A 3 -27.30 -10.27 7.65
C GLY A 3 -26.27 -9.14 7.73
N MET A 4 -26.15 -8.29 6.72
CA MET A 4 -25.32 -7.09 6.81
C MET A 4 -25.86 -6.18 7.94
N LYS A 5 -24.95 -5.71 8.78
CA LYS A 5 -25.23 -4.80 9.91
C LYS A 5 -24.97 -3.35 9.53
N VAL A 6 -24.08 -3.15 8.56
CA VAL A 6 -23.68 -1.86 8.01
C VAL A 6 -23.64 -1.94 6.49
N PRO A 7 -23.65 -0.82 5.75
CA PRO A 7 -23.48 -0.82 4.31
C PRO A 7 -22.09 -1.30 3.91
N GLY A 8 -21.99 -1.94 2.73
CA GLY A 8 -20.72 -2.08 2.00
C GLY A 8 -20.54 -0.89 1.06
N ILE A 9 -19.38 -0.26 1.12
CA ILE A 9 -19.04 0.90 0.28
C ILE A 9 -17.77 0.57 -0.50
N ILE A 10 -17.82 0.71 -1.83
CA ILE A 10 -16.67 0.43 -2.69
C ILE A 10 -16.35 1.72 -3.46
N TYR A 11 -15.13 2.21 -3.29
CA TYR A 11 -14.62 3.37 -4.02
C TYR A 11 -14.06 2.90 -5.36
N ILE A 12 -14.83 3.09 -6.42
CA ILE A 12 -14.49 2.61 -7.76
C ILE A 12 -15.14 3.54 -8.80
N ASN A 13 -14.50 3.73 -9.94
CA ASN A 13 -15.11 4.40 -11.07
C ASN A 13 -15.80 3.41 -12.02
N GLU A 14 -16.62 3.93 -12.94
CA GLU A 14 -17.38 3.10 -13.90
C GLU A 14 -16.49 2.28 -14.83
N GLU A 15 -15.29 2.76 -15.12
CA GLU A 15 -14.35 2.07 -16.01
C GLU A 15 -13.79 0.82 -15.32
N ILE A 16 -13.29 0.96 -14.09
CA ILE A 16 -12.79 -0.17 -13.31
C ILE A 16 -13.91 -1.17 -13.00
N LEU A 17 -15.11 -0.67 -12.67
CA LEU A 17 -16.26 -1.52 -12.35
C LEU A 17 -16.58 -2.51 -13.49
N LYS A 18 -16.43 -2.12 -14.76
CA LYS A 18 -16.66 -3.00 -15.92
C LYS A 18 -15.70 -4.20 -15.96
N TYR A 19 -14.46 -4.01 -15.49
CA TYR A 19 -13.48 -5.10 -15.44
C TYR A 19 -13.68 -6.03 -14.22
N MET A 20 -14.48 -5.59 -13.24
CA MET A 20 -14.72 -6.34 -12.01
C MET A 20 -16.06 -7.07 -11.99
N GLU A 21 -16.78 -7.13 -13.12
CA GLU A 21 -18.02 -7.91 -13.20
C GLU A 21 -17.77 -9.39 -12.86
N GLY A 22 -18.47 -9.89 -11.82
CA GLY A 22 -18.29 -11.25 -11.33
C GLY A 22 -17.12 -11.46 -10.36
N ASP A 23 -16.43 -10.40 -9.96
CA ASP A 23 -15.36 -10.50 -8.97
C ASP A 23 -15.95 -10.83 -7.58
N SER A 24 -15.45 -11.88 -6.97
CA SER A 24 -15.91 -12.36 -5.67
C SER A 24 -15.49 -11.47 -4.49
N SER A 25 -14.61 -10.50 -4.70
CA SER A 25 -14.20 -9.55 -3.65
C SER A 25 -15.36 -8.67 -3.18
N PHE A 26 -16.33 -8.36 -4.06
CA PHE A 26 -17.56 -7.64 -3.68
C PHE A 26 -18.39 -8.44 -2.66
N GLU A 27 -18.40 -9.77 -2.81
CA GLU A 27 -19.04 -10.62 -1.81
C GLU A 27 -18.29 -10.58 -0.48
N GLN A 28 -16.97 -10.51 -0.50
CA GLN A 28 -16.17 -10.36 0.72
C GLN A 28 -16.47 -9.06 1.46
N VAL A 29 -16.65 -7.93 0.76
CA VAL A 29 -17.13 -6.67 1.38
C VAL A 29 -18.46 -6.88 2.10
N ALA A 30 -19.41 -7.55 1.45
CA ALA A 30 -20.70 -7.85 2.03
C ALA A 30 -20.62 -8.84 3.20
N ASN A 31 -19.66 -9.78 3.18
CA ASN A 31 -19.41 -10.71 4.29
C ASN A 31 -18.83 -9.97 5.50
N VAL A 32 -17.85 -9.10 5.31
CA VAL A 32 -17.27 -8.28 6.38
C VAL A 32 -18.35 -7.41 7.05
N ALA A 33 -19.27 -6.86 6.27
CA ALA A 33 -20.40 -6.06 6.79
C ALA A 33 -21.35 -6.85 7.72
N THR A 34 -21.24 -8.18 7.79
CA THR A 34 -22.03 -9.03 8.70
C THR A 34 -21.37 -9.27 10.06
N LEU A 35 -20.11 -8.92 10.21
CA LEU A 35 -19.32 -9.26 11.40
C LEU A 35 -19.82 -8.54 12.65
N PRO A 36 -19.74 -9.18 13.83
CA PRO A 36 -20.13 -8.55 15.09
C PRO A 36 -19.29 -7.33 15.40
N GLY A 37 -19.95 -6.26 15.86
CA GLY A 37 -19.29 -5.03 16.27
C GLY A 37 -18.65 -4.22 15.15
N ILE A 38 -18.97 -4.52 13.88
CA ILE A 38 -18.54 -3.64 12.80
C ILE A 38 -19.26 -2.30 12.88
N GLU A 39 -18.52 -1.22 12.72
CA GLU A 39 -18.97 0.16 12.80
C GLU A 39 -19.05 0.82 11.41
N LEU A 40 -20.02 1.70 11.24
CA LEU A 40 -20.23 2.59 10.09
C LEU A 40 -20.42 1.88 8.75
N ALA A 41 -19.37 1.20 8.24
CA ALA A 41 -19.39 0.56 6.93
C ALA A 41 -18.27 -0.49 6.79
N SER A 42 -18.47 -1.48 5.92
CA SER A 42 -17.40 -2.26 5.31
C SER A 42 -16.96 -1.55 4.04
N ILE A 43 -15.76 -1.01 4.02
CA ILE A 43 -15.26 -0.18 2.92
C ILE A 43 -14.25 -0.98 2.09
N ALA A 44 -14.19 -0.72 0.79
CA ALA A 44 -13.12 -1.19 -0.07
C ALA A 44 -12.60 -0.05 -0.96
N MET A 45 -11.30 0.01 -1.09
CA MET A 45 -10.57 0.97 -1.91
C MET A 45 -10.47 0.49 -3.36
N PRO A 46 -10.04 1.33 -4.33
CA PRO A 46 -10.02 0.98 -5.75
C PRO A 46 -9.12 -0.20 -6.14
N ASP A 47 -8.16 -0.57 -5.30
CA ASP A 47 -7.30 -1.74 -5.44
C ASP A 47 -7.94 -3.05 -4.95
N ILE A 48 -9.25 -3.03 -4.70
CA ILE A 48 -10.01 -4.20 -4.21
C ILE A 48 -9.76 -5.44 -5.07
N HIS A 49 -9.45 -6.56 -4.42
CA HIS A 49 -9.41 -7.88 -5.03
C HIS A 49 -9.57 -8.99 -3.98
N TRP A 50 -9.65 -10.22 -4.45
CA TRP A 50 -9.88 -11.37 -3.59
C TRP A 50 -8.79 -11.56 -2.52
N GLY A 51 -9.20 -11.66 -1.25
CA GLY A 51 -8.35 -11.93 -0.10
C GLY A 51 -8.80 -13.16 0.69
N TYR A 52 -8.24 -13.36 1.86
CA TYR A 52 -8.53 -14.51 2.74
C TYR A 52 -9.77 -14.27 3.62
N GLY A 53 -10.94 -14.15 2.99
CA GLY A 53 -12.21 -13.86 3.68
C GLY A 53 -12.44 -12.37 3.94
N PHE A 54 -11.41 -11.57 3.96
CA PHE A 54 -11.43 -10.11 3.94
C PHE A 54 -10.88 -9.64 2.60
N PRO A 55 -11.51 -8.70 1.88
CA PRO A 55 -10.98 -8.26 0.60
C PRO A 55 -9.66 -7.49 0.79
N ILE A 56 -8.71 -7.65 -0.12
CA ILE A 56 -7.57 -6.75 -0.20
C ILE A 56 -8.11 -5.35 -0.58
N GLY A 57 -7.49 -4.29 -0.08
CA GLY A 57 -8.04 -2.93 -0.18
C GLY A 57 -9.21 -2.67 0.76
N GLY A 58 -9.59 -3.67 1.58
CA GLY A 58 -10.68 -3.55 2.53
C GLY A 58 -10.31 -2.72 3.77
N VAL A 59 -11.27 -1.92 4.25
CA VAL A 59 -11.17 -1.16 5.50
C VAL A 59 -12.43 -1.37 6.33
N ALA A 60 -12.27 -1.73 7.60
CA ALA A 60 -13.38 -1.85 8.54
C ALA A 60 -12.93 -1.46 9.96
N ALA A 61 -13.80 -0.75 10.67
CA ALA A 61 -13.63 -0.47 12.08
C ALA A 61 -14.55 -1.38 12.89
N PHE A 62 -14.06 -1.82 14.05
CA PHE A 62 -14.82 -2.64 14.98
C PHE A 62 -14.82 -2.03 16.36
N ASP A 63 -15.95 -2.14 17.04
CA ASP A 63 -16.04 -1.73 18.43
C ASP A 63 -15.05 -2.52 19.29
N ILE A 64 -14.39 -1.83 20.22
CA ILE A 64 -13.31 -2.41 21.02
C ILE A 64 -13.82 -3.39 22.10
N ASP A 65 -15.06 -3.23 22.56
CA ASP A 65 -15.61 -4.00 23.67
C ASP A 65 -16.35 -5.27 23.20
N TYR A 66 -17.01 -5.20 22.04
CA TYR A 66 -17.84 -6.30 21.51
C TYR A 66 -17.60 -6.64 20.03
N GLY A 67 -16.63 -6.00 19.43
CA GLY A 67 -16.19 -6.33 18.07
C GLY A 67 -15.37 -7.62 18.02
N VAL A 68 -14.97 -7.99 16.80
CA VAL A 68 -14.17 -9.18 16.54
C VAL A 68 -12.80 -8.83 16.00
N ILE A 69 -11.81 -9.66 16.29
CA ILE A 69 -10.51 -9.64 15.62
C ILE A 69 -10.62 -10.50 14.37
N VAL A 70 -10.24 -9.94 13.23
CA VAL A 70 -10.34 -10.58 11.91
C VAL A 70 -8.94 -10.90 11.38
N PRO A 71 -8.38 -12.10 11.62
CA PRO A 71 -7.03 -12.43 11.19
C PRO A 71 -6.82 -12.29 9.68
N GLY A 72 -7.83 -12.65 8.86
CA GLY A 72 -7.79 -12.47 7.41
C GLY A 72 -7.71 -11.02 6.96
N GLY A 73 -8.17 -10.07 7.79
CA GLY A 73 -8.06 -8.63 7.55
C GLY A 73 -6.70 -8.05 7.97
N ILE A 74 -5.97 -8.73 8.86
CA ILE A 74 -4.63 -8.31 9.28
C ILE A 74 -3.59 -8.70 8.21
N GLY A 75 -3.77 -9.85 7.56
CA GLY A 75 -2.91 -10.33 6.48
C GLY A 75 -1.63 -11.05 6.95
N TYR A 76 -0.85 -11.51 5.98
CA TYR A 76 0.47 -12.10 6.21
C TYR A 76 1.57 -11.04 6.33
N ASP A 77 1.48 -10.01 5.51
CA ASP A 77 2.35 -8.84 5.55
C ASP A 77 1.72 -7.78 6.44
N ILE A 78 1.94 -7.93 7.74
CA ILE A 78 1.36 -7.03 8.74
C ILE A 78 1.97 -5.65 8.59
N ASN A 79 1.11 -4.63 8.48
CA ASN A 79 1.50 -3.25 8.18
C ASN A 79 2.08 -3.09 6.78
N CYS A 80 1.72 -3.96 5.83
CA CYS A 80 1.93 -3.72 4.41
C CYS A 80 1.25 -2.39 4.04
N GLY A 81 1.99 -1.49 3.45
CA GLY A 81 1.50 -0.14 3.21
C GLY A 81 1.78 0.31 1.78
N VAL A 82 1.03 1.30 1.36
CA VAL A 82 1.19 1.96 0.08
C VAL A 82 1.72 3.39 0.27
N ARG A 83 2.42 3.89 -0.73
CA ARG A 83 2.85 5.28 -0.80
C ARG A 83 2.46 5.89 -2.13
N LEU A 84 1.87 7.06 -2.05
CA LEU A 84 1.61 7.91 -3.21
C LEU A 84 2.74 8.94 -3.32
N ILE A 85 3.49 8.86 -4.41
CA ILE A 85 4.56 9.80 -4.73
C ILE A 85 4.00 10.80 -5.72
N ASN A 86 4.01 12.07 -5.35
CA ASN A 86 3.60 13.15 -6.22
C ASN A 86 4.75 13.55 -7.16
N SER A 87 4.44 13.81 -8.42
CA SER A 87 5.42 14.27 -9.39
C SER A 87 5.07 15.65 -9.96
N ASN A 88 6.04 16.29 -10.63
CA ASN A 88 5.81 17.51 -11.39
C ASN A 88 5.62 17.25 -12.88
N LEU A 89 5.41 15.98 -13.27
CA LEU A 89 5.25 15.57 -14.65
C LEU A 89 3.77 15.63 -15.05
N ARG A 90 3.51 16.09 -16.27
CA ARG A 90 2.18 16.05 -16.84
C ARG A 90 1.95 14.74 -17.61
N LYS A 91 0.71 14.32 -17.71
CA LYS A 91 0.29 13.15 -18.49
C LYS A 91 0.87 13.13 -19.90
N GLU A 92 0.79 14.26 -20.62
CA GLU A 92 1.24 14.37 -22.00
C GLU A 92 2.76 14.17 -22.15
N GLU A 93 3.53 14.50 -21.12
CA GLU A 93 4.98 14.31 -21.10
C GLU A 93 5.31 12.82 -20.93
N VAL A 94 4.63 12.15 -20.00
CA VAL A 94 4.85 10.73 -19.69
C VAL A 94 4.36 9.84 -20.84
N LEU A 95 3.22 10.15 -21.46
CA LEU A 95 2.71 9.39 -22.60
C LEU A 95 3.70 9.34 -23.78
N LYS A 96 4.47 10.40 -24.00
CA LYS A 96 5.50 10.43 -25.07
C LYS A 96 6.62 9.41 -24.88
N VAL A 97 6.84 8.99 -23.63
CA VAL A 97 7.94 8.11 -23.26
C VAL A 97 7.45 6.83 -22.57
N ARG A 98 6.14 6.55 -22.61
CA ARG A 98 5.47 5.47 -21.89
C ARG A 98 6.18 4.12 -22.03
N ASP A 99 6.47 3.71 -23.26
CA ASP A 99 7.03 2.37 -23.53
C ASP A 99 8.48 2.28 -23.03
N LYS A 100 9.24 3.38 -23.16
CA LYS A 100 10.58 3.47 -22.59
C LYS A 100 10.52 3.47 -21.07
N LEU A 101 9.61 4.23 -20.46
CA LEU A 101 9.42 4.27 -19.01
C LEU A 101 9.07 2.88 -18.47
N SER A 102 8.12 2.18 -19.09
CA SER A 102 7.74 0.82 -18.71
C SER A 102 8.95 -0.12 -18.74
N THR A 103 9.76 -0.06 -19.80
CA THR A 103 10.98 -0.87 -19.93
C THR A 103 12.00 -0.53 -18.83
N GLU A 104 12.20 0.75 -18.54
CA GLU A 104 13.16 1.18 -17.51
C GLU A 104 12.67 0.77 -16.09
N LEU A 105 11.37 0.88 -15.81
CA LEU A 105 10.80 0.41 -14.55
C LEU A 105 11.02 -1.10 -14.39
N PHE A 106 10.70 -1.88 -15.43
CA PHE A 106 10.91 -3.33 -15.42
C PHE A 106 12.37 -3.72 -15.19
N ASN A 107 13.32 -3.03 -15.83
CA ASN A 107 14.74 -3.33 -15.73
C ASN A 107 15.37 -2.87 -14.41
N ASN A 108 14.80 -1.85 -13.77
CA ASN A 108 15.42 -1.21 -12.61
C ASN A 108 14.79 -1.56 -11.28
N ILE A 109 13.54 -2.00 -11.27
CA ILE A 109 12.82 -2.37 -10.05
C ILE A 109 12.73 -3.89 -9.95
N PRO A 110 13.50 -4.52 -9.04
CA PRO A 110 13.47 -5.96 -8.87
C PRO A 110 12.10 -6.42 -8.36
N VAL A 111 11.51 -7.42 -9.00
CA VAL A 111 10.19 -7.99 -8.69
C VAL A 111 10.30 -9.50 -8.52
N GLY A 112 9.54 -10.08 -7.62
CA GLY A 112 9.44 -11.52 -7.42
C GLY A 112 9.93 -11.99 -6.06
N VAL A 113 9.43 -13.16 -5.65
CA VAL A 113 9.84 -13.80 -4.38
C VAL A 113 11.31 -14.17 -4.40
N GLY A 114 12.04 -13.81 -3.35
CA GLY A 114 13.47 -14.13 -3.22
C GLY A 114 14.38 -13.34 -4.16
N THR A 115 13.86 -12.34 -4.84
CA THR A 115 14.66 -11.44 -5.69
C THR A 115 15.58 -10.60 -4.80
N LYS A 116 16.81 -10.41 -5.26
CA LYS A 116 17.80 -9.62 -4.51
C LYS A 116 17.72 -8.14 -4.90
N GLY A 117 17.53 -7.29 -3.91
CA GLY A 117 17.60 -5.84 -4.07
C GLY A 117 18.98 -5.32 -4.48
N LYS A 118 19.00 -4.11 -5.02
CA LYS A 118 20.24 -3.39 -5.33
C LYS A 118 20.92 -2.83 -4.07
N ILE A 119 20.15 -2.61 -3.01
CA ILE A 119 20.63 -2.11 -1.71
C ILE A 119 21.30 -3.28 -0.97
N LYS A 120 22.57 -3.12 -0.63
CA LYS A 120 23.34 -4.14 0.10
C LYS A 120 23.54 -3.68 1.53
N LEU A 121 22.97 -4.44 2.45
CA LEU A 121 23.08 -4.19 3.88
C LEU A 121 23.86 -5.32 4.56
N THR A 122 24.60 -4.98 5.60
CA THR A 122 25.07 -5.95 6.56
C THR A 122 23.94 -6.26 7.54
N GLU A 123 24.02 -7.37 8.28
CA GLU A 123 23.02 -7.68 9.31
C GLU A 123 22.92 -6.56 10.37
N LYS A 124 24.05 -5.94 10.73
CA LYS A 124 24.07 -4.77 11.62
C LYS A 124 23.24 -3.62 11.05
N ASN A 125 23.42 -3.30 9.78
CA ASN A 125 22.68 -2.21 9.12
C ASN A 125 21.20 -2.56 8.93
N PHE A 126 20.91 -3.83 8.70
CA PHE A 126 19.52 -4.32 8.63
C PHE A 126 18.79 -4.18 9.97
N LYS A 127 19.49 -4.47 11.08
CA LYS A 127 18.97 -4.22 12.43
C LYS A 127 18.63 -2.75 12.64
N GLU A 128 19.53 -1.83 12.25
CA GLU A 128 19.27 -0.39 12.32
C GLU A 128 18.06 0.00 11.47
N LEU A 129 17.97 -0.54 10.23
CA LEU A 129 16.84 -0.31 9.34
C LEU A 129 15.51 -0.72 9.99
N ILE A 130 15.43 -1.92 10.56
CA ILE A 130 14.21 -2.42 11.22
C ILE A 130 13.80 -1.53 12.40
N CYS A 131 14.75 -1.08 13.20
CA CYS A 131 14.46 -0.27 14.38
C CYS A 131 14.19 1.22 14.06
N ARG A 132 14.72 1.73 12.96
CA ARG A 132 14.65 3.16 12.60
C ARG A 132 13.82 3.44 11.35
N GLY A 133 13.45 2.39 10.60
CA GLY A 133 12.58 2.53 9.42
C GLY A 133 13.14 3.48 8.37
N ALA A 134 12.28 4.34 7.81
CA ALA A 134 12.64 5.28 6.76
C ALA A 134 13.70 6.31 7.20
N GLU A 135 13.78 6.65 8.49
CA GLU A 135 14.82 7.53 9.03
C GLU A 135 16.22 6.98 8.71
N TYR A 136 16.43 5.66 8.92
CA TYR A 136 17.71 5.01 8.56
C TYR A 136 18.01 5.13 7.05
N MET A 137 16.99 4.95 6.21
CA MET A 137 17.19 5.00 4.75
C MET A 137 17.53 6.42 4.29
N VAL A 138 16.94 7.44 4.89
CA VAL A 138 17.29 8.85 4.63
C VAL A 138 18.73 9.14 5.04
N ASP A 139 19.16 8.69 6.24
CA ASP A 139 20.55 8.85 6.68
C ASP A 139 21.54 8.10 5.79
N ALA A 140 21.12 6.98 5.20
CA ALA A 140 21.90 6.20 4.24
C ALA A 140 21.88 6.78 2.80
N GLY A 141 21.21 7.89 2.56
CA GLY A 141 21.18 8.59 1.27
C GLY A 141 20.10 8.10 0.28
N PHE A 142 19.11 7.34 0.73
CA PHE A 142 18.00 6.83 -0.09
C PHE A 142 16.73 7.68 0.01
N GLY A 143 16.83 8.91 0.48
CA GLY A 143 15.74 9.86 0.61
C GLY A 143 16.24 11.18 1.15
N ILE A 144 15.34 12.12 1.39
CA ILE A 144 15.62 13.41 2.02
C ILE A 144 14.82 13.55 3.33
N LYS A 145 15.28 14.40 4.24
CA LYS A 145 14.64 14.56 5.56
C LYS A 145 13.18 14.99 5.47
N GLU A 146 12.86 15.77 4.46
CA GLU A 146 11.51 16.25 4.19
C GLU A 146 10.53 15.12 3.90
N ASP A 147 10.99 14.00 3.34
CA ASP A 147 10.14 12.83 3.06
C ASP A 147 9.50 12.27 4.34
N LEU A 148 10.22 12.33 5.47
CA LEU A 148 9.73 11.82 6.75
C LEU A 148 8.47 12.54 7.24
N ASN A 149 8.26 13.79 6.85
CA ASN A 149 7.07 14.56 7.21
C ASN A 149 5.80 14.06 6.53
N PHE A 150 5.93 13.23 5.48
CA PHE A 150 4.82 12.71 4.67
C PHE A 150 4.65 11.20 4.82
N ILE A 151 5.40 10.59 5.73
CA ILE A 151 5.33 9.16 6.03
C ILE A 151 4.65 8.98 7.39
N GLU A 152 3.75 7.99 7.49
CA GLU A 152 3.12 7.60 8.74
C GLU A 152 4.16 7.42 9.86
N GLU A 153 3.87 7.88 11.06
CA GLU A 153 4.78 7.87 12.22
C GLU A 153 6.15 8.52 11.93
N ASN A 154 6.20 9.46 10.99
CA ASN A 154 7.44 10.08 10.49
C ASN A 154 8.45 9.03 10.01
N GLY A 155 7.96 7.92 9.49
CA GLY A 155 8.76 6.83 8.93
C GLY A 155 9.41 5.91 9.96
N ARG A 156 9.04 6.01 11.24
CA ARG A 156 9.59 5.17 12.31
C ARG A 156 8.54 4.80 13.35
N LEU A 157 8.26 3.53 13.52
CA LEU A 157 7.44 3.04 14.62
C LEU A 157 8.22 3.15 15.93
N LYS A 158 7.62 3.79 16.95
CA LYS A 158 8.25 4.10 18.22
C LYS A 158 8.79 2.87 18.94
N ASP A 159 8.04 1.78 18.92
CA ASP A 159 8.35 0.56 19.66
C ASP A 159 8.93 -0.55 18.77
N ALA A 160 9.43 -0.20 17.56
CA ALA A 160 10.07 -1.15 16.66
C ALA A 160 11.30 -1.77 17.33
N SER A 161 11.35 -3.11 17.37
CA SER A 161 12.43 -3.88 18.00
C SER A 161 12.89 -5.01 17.11
N PHE A 162 14.19 -5.20 17.01
CA PHE A 162 14.80 -6.32 16.31
C PHE A 162 14.80 -7.63 17.14
N GLU A 163 14.57 -7.56 18.44
CA GLU A 163 14.67 -8.70 19.34
C GLU A 163 13.75 -9.88 18.95
N TYR A 164 12.58 -9.54 18.40
CA TYR A 164 11.57 -10.52 18.01
C TYR A 164 11.63 -10.93 16.54
N VAL A 165 12.63 -10.47 15.79
CA VAL A 165 12.81 -10.81 14.38
C VAL A 165 13.51 -12.15 14.27
N GLY A 166 12.79 -13.19 13.82
CA GLY A 166 13.34 -14.54 13.70
C GLY A 166 14.40 -14.67 12.60
N ALA A 167 15.31 -15.63 12.77
CA ALA A 167 16.41 -15.88 11.82
C ALA A 167 15.95 -16.05 10.37
N LYS A 168 14.80 -16.70 10.15
CA LYS A 168 14.21 -16.89 8.81
C LYS A 168 13.75 -15.58 8.18
N ALA A 169 13.22 -14.66 8.98
CA ALA A 169 12.83 -13.32 8.51
C ALA A 169 14.07 -12.51 8.13
N ILE A 170 15.15 -12.60 8.87
CA ILE A 170 16.44 -11.96 8.56
C ILE A 170 17.02 -12.53 7.26
N GLU A 171 17.10 -13.85 7.15
CA GLU A 171 17.61 -14.55 5.97
C GLU A 171 16.89 -14.11 4.68
N ARG A 172 15.56 -13.95 4.74
CA ARG A 172 14.75 -13.55 3.59
C ARG A 172 14.75 -12.04 3.38
N GLY A 173 14.53 -11.27 4.42
CA GLY A 173 14.35 -9.82 4.32
C GLY A 173 15.61 -9.07 3.95
N LEU A 174 16.76 -9.48 4.49
CA LEU A 174 18.04 -8.81 4.24
C LEU A 174 18.38 -8.66 2.73
N PRO A 175 18.32 -9.71 1.91
CA PRO A 175 18.59 -9.58 0.48
C PRO A 175 17.46 -8.89 -0.30
N GLU A 176 16.24 -8.84 0.23
CA GLU A 176 15.05 -8.30 -0.46
C GLU A 176 14.88 -6.78 -0.26
N VAL A 177 15.67 -6.14 0.59
CA VAL A 177 15.59 -4.68 0.78
C VAL A 177 15.76 -3.95 -0.55
N GLY A 178 14.81 -3.08 -0.88
CA GLY A 178 14.78 -2.34 -2.15
C GLY A 178 14.23 -3.14 -3.33
N THR A 179 13.44 -4.19 -3.07
CA THR A 179 12.63 -4.88 -4.08
C THR A 179 11.16 -4.50 -3.94
N LEU A 180 10.39 -4.67 -5.00
CA LEU A 180 8.95 -4.50 -4.97
C LEU A 180 8.27 -5.66 -4.24
N GLY A 181 8.79 -6.88 -4.37
CA GLY A 181 8.17 -8.08 -3.83
C GLY A 181 7.29 -8.81 -4.84
N ALA A 182 6.24 -9.48 -4.36
CA ALA A 182 5.34 -10.28 -5.19
C ALA A 182 3.94 -10.34 -4.54
N GLY A 183 3.02 -11.06 -5.18
CA GLY A 183 1.63 -11.16 -4.73
C GLY A 183 0.85 -9.90 -5.09
N ASN A 184 0.25 -9.28 -4.08
CA ASN A 184 -0.51 -8.03 -4.23
C ASN A 184 0.36 -6.77 -4.28
N HIS A 185 1.69 -6.90 -4.31
CA HIS A 185 2.58 -5.75 -4.44
C HIS A 185 2.57 -5.21 -5.87
N PHE A 186 2.50 -3.89 -6.00
CA PHE A 186 2.43 -3.21 -7.28
C PHE A 186 3.20 -1.90 -7.29
N LEU A 187 3.49 -1.41 -8.49
CA LEU A 187 3.91 -0.05 -8.77
C LEU A 187 3.12 0.46 -9.96
N GLU A 188 2.42 1.54 -9.80
CA GLU A 188 1.57 2.14 -10.82
C GLU A 188 1.98 3.57 -11.10
N VAL A 189 2.00 3.95 -12.39
CA VAL A 189 2.12 5.33 -12.84
C VAL A 189 0.72 5.81 -13.19
N GLN A 190 0.19 6.70 -12.37
CA GLN A 190 -1.19 7.13 -12.40
C GLN A 190 -1.32 8.59 -12.83
N GLU A 191 -2.49 8.97 -13.31
CA GLU A 191 -2.90 10.35 -13.53
C GLU A 191 -3.90 10.78 -12.46
N VAL A 192 -3.77 11.99 -11.95
CA VAL A 192 -4.85 12.64 -11.20
C VAL A 192 -5.90 13.09 -12.21
N SER A 193 -6.96 12.30 -12.36
CA SER A 193 -8.00 12.53 -13.36
C SER A 193 -9.06 13.53 -12.92
N GLU A 194 -9.33 13.59 -11.61
CA GLU A 194 -10.36 14.45 -11.03
C GLU A 194 -10.05 14.73 -9.56
N ILE A 195 -10.36 15.93 -9.11
CA ILE A 195 -10.23 16.36 -7.72
C ILE A 195 -11.63 16.62 -7.15
N TYR A 196 -11.99 15.90 -6.09
CA TYR A 196 -13.29 16.02 -5.42
C TYR A 196 -13.28 17.03 -4.26
N ASP A 197 -12.10 17.27 -3.66
CA ASP A 197 -11.89 18.22 -2.56
C ASP A 197 -10.60 19.00 -2.80
N GLU A 198 -10.76 20.23 -3.29
CA GLU A 198 -9.65 21.14 -3.63
C GLU A 198 -8.80 21.52 -2.40
N GLN A 199 -9.42 21.64 -1.22
CA GLN A 199 -8.68 22.02 -0.01
C GLN A 199 -7.77 20.87 0.44
N LEU A 200 -8.30 19.65 0.39
CA LEU A 200 -7.55 18.45 0.74
C LEU A 200 -6.47 18.15 -0.30
N ALA A 201 -6.81 18.21 -1.58
CA ALA A 201 -5.86 18.00 -2.68
C ALA A 201 -4.68 18.98 -2.61
N SER A 202 -4.95 20.24 -2.28
CA SER A 202 -3.88 21.25 -2.10
C SER A 202 -2.91 20.89 -0.99
N LYS A 203 -3.40 20.29 0.13
CA LYS A 203 -2.53 19.83 1.23
C LYS A 203 -1.61 18.68 0.78
N PHE A 204 -2.10 17.79 -0.07
CA PHE A 204 -1.33 16.71 -0.69
C PHE A 204 -0.58 17.15 -1.94
N LYS A 205 -0.70 18.42 -2.35
CA LYS A 205 -0.09 18.98 -3.57
C LYS A 205 -0.52 18.21 -4.84
N LEU A 206 -1.73 17.65 -4.85
CA LEU A 206 -2.29 16.99 -6.01
C LEU A 206 -2.87 18.01 -6.98
N ARG A 207 -2.74 17.75 -8.28
CA ARG A 207 -3.24 18.61 -9.36
C ARG A 207 -3.73 17.74 -10.51
N GLU A 208 -4.88 18.07 -11.08
CA GLU A 208 -5.41 17.38 -12.25
C GLU A 208 -4.46 17.39 -13.45
N GLY A 209 -4.39 16.28 -14.16
CA GLY A 209 -3.51 16.07 -15.29
C GLY A 209 -2.04 15.84 -14.96
N TYR A 210 -1.71 15.78 -13.66
CA TYR A 210 -0.35 15.46 -13.21
C TYR A 210 -0.23 13.98 -12.85
N ILE A 211 0.99 13.48 -12.95
CA ILE A 211 1.32 12.09 -12.69
C ILE A 211 1.66 11.87 -11.23
N THR A 212 1.11 10.82 -10.67
CA THR A 212 1.51 10.24 -9.39
C THR A 212 2.05 8.83 -9.59
N ILE A 213 2.82 8.36 -8.63
CA ILE A 213 3.29 6.96 -8.59
C ILE A 213 2.78 6.36 -7.29
N LEU A 214 1.99 5.30 -7.41
CA LEU A 214 1.52 4.51 -6.27
C LEU A 214 2.34 3.22 -6.17
N ILE A 215 2.90 2.98 -5.01
CA ILE A 215 3.70 1.79 -4.76
C ILE A 215 3.30 1.15 -3.43
#